data_094d96e998a0a895d508f66c733abf21
#
_entry.id   094d96e998a0a895d508f66c733abf21
#
_cell.length_a   1.000
_cell.length_b   1.000
_cell.length_c   1.000
_cell.angle_alpha   90.00
_cell.angle_beta   90.00
_cell.angle_gamma   90.00
#
_symmetry.space_group_name_H-M   'P 1'
#
loop_
_entity.id
_entity.type
_entity.pdbx_description
1 polymer ?
#
loop_
_entity_poly.entity_id
_entity_poly.type
_entity_poly.pdbx_seq_one_letter_code
_entity_poly.pdbx_strand_id
1 'polypeptide(L)'
;MARSTGSSSERPDSARAGGLTRAYLDYASFAPVDPRVVAVMRPFLEGGAGNPSASHSLGLEAKASLDGARAKIARLVGGTPAGVIFTASATEANNLALKGFAARASGRHLVTSVVEHVSVLNSCRELEKRGFTVAYVPVDGEGRVDPDAVARAITDDTALVSIQAASGEIGTVQPIAAVGRLVRGRGIAFHVDAVGAVGRVGLSVDECAIDLLSLSSNDLHGPPGAGALWVRPQTKLSPLIVGGAQEQGFRAGTENLPAVVGMGVAAELARVERATESARLATLRDRLLDGIVATVADARVTGPRGAGRLPHHASVVVPGVKADAVLMDLDLRGIAASSGSACSALTGEASHVLRAIGCDGSAAEGSLCFTTGRWTTAAEIDAVLDILPAVVTRLRRLAGA
;
A
#
# COMPACT_ATOMS: atom_id res chain seq x y z
N MET A 1 -19.03 -6.27 38.98
CA MET A 1 -17.74 -5.55 39.06
C MET A 1 -17.10 -5.61 37.65
N ALA A 2 -17.29 -4.56 36.90
CA ALA A 2 -16.71 -4.45 35.54
C ALA A 2 -15.23 -4.05 35.68
N ARG A 3 -14.32 -4.88 35.20
CA ARG A 3 -12.90 -4.51 35.07
C ARG A 3 -12.77 -3.57 33.88
N SER A 4 -12.28 -2.37 34.11
CA SER A 4 -11.92 -1.40 33.11
C SER A 4 -10.85 -2.00 32.20
N THR A 5 -11.18 -2.22 30.92
CA THR A 5 -10.22 -2.54 29.90
C THR A 5 -9.42 -1.27 29.57
N GLY A 6 -8.28 -1.11 30.21
CA GLY A 6 -7.31 -0.09 29.85
C GLY A 6 -6.89 -0.27 28.38
N SER A 7 -6.96 0.80 27.61
CA SER A 7 -6.46 0.86 26.23
C SER A 7 -4.95 0.62 26.27
N SER A 8 -4.50 -0.57 25.88
CA SER A 8 -3.06 -0.84 25.73
C SER A 8 -2.54 -0.11 24.49
N SER A 9 -2.07 1.12 24.68
CA SER A 9 -1.32 1.91 23.70
C SER A 9 0.14 1.45 23.59
N GLU A 10 0.49 0.30 24.17
CA GLU A 10 1.86 -0.17 24.23
C GLU A 10 2.29 -0.78 22.88
N ARG A 11 3.49 -0.38 22.47
CA ARG A 11 4.19 -0.90 21.28
C ARG A 11 4.44 -2.40 21.45
N PRO A 12 4.24 -3.23 20.42
CA PRO A 12 4.61 -4.64 20.47
C PRO A 12 6.08 -4.82 20.88
N ASP A 13 6.39 -5.78 21.75
CA ASP A 13 7.73 -6.03 22.29
C ASP A 13 8.81 -6.34 21.22
N SER A 14 8.42 -6.66 20.00
CA SER A 14 9.31 -6.89 18.86
C SER A 14 10.20 -5.67 18.50
N ALA A 15 9.88 -4.48 19.02
CA ALA A 15 10.71 -3.28 18.88
C ALA A 15 11.89 -3.21 19.89
N ARG A 16 12.02 -4.19 20.79
CA ARG A 16 13.08 -4.27 21.81
C ARG A 16 14.04 -5.42 21.52
N ALA A 17 14.77 -5.38 20.40
CA ALA A 17 15.89 -6.28 20.22
C ALA A 17 17.16 -5.61 20.76
N GLY A 18 17.79 -6.20 21.78
CA GLY A 18 19.12 -5.81 22.25
C GLY A 18 19.22 -4.57 23.13
N GLY A 19 18.16 -4.17 23.86
CA GLY A 19 18.24 -3.10 24.87
C GLY A 19 18.27 -1.66 24.33
N LEU A 20 18.34 -1.45 23.01
CA LEU A 20 18.21 -0.14 22.36
C LEU A 20 16.74 0.11 22.00
N THR A 21 16.20 1.27 22.36
CA THR A 21 14.91 1.73 21.86
C THR A 21 15.08 2.01 20.36
N ARG A 22 14.49 1.17 19.50
CA ARG A 22 14.58 1.36 18.05
C ARG A 22 13.47 2.28 17.56
N ALA A 23 13.86 3.33 16.82
CA ALA A 23 12.94 4.11 16.01
C ALA A 23 12.62 3.31 14.73
N TYR A 24 11.37 2.82 14.61
CA TYR A 24 10.92 2.10 13.41
C TYR A 24 10.18 3.06 12.48
N LEU A 25 10.77 3.34 11.33
CA LEU A 25 10.28 4.28 10.32
C LEU A 25 10.18 3.64 8.94
N ASP A 26 9.77 2.36 8.89
CA ASP A 26 9.61 1.58 7.65
C ASP A 26 8.24 0.92 7.55
N TYR A 27 7.19 1.66 7.91
CA TYR A 27 5.80 1.17 7.89
C TYR A 27 5.25 0.92 6.49
N ALA A 28 5.87 1.47 5.43
CA ALA A 28 5.47 1.18 4.06
C ALA A 28 5.94 -0.21 3.61
N SER A 29 7.08 -0.71 4.11
CA SER A 29 7.53 -2.07 3.82
C SER A 29 6.79 -3.10 4.68
N PHE A 30 6.64 -2.81 5.97
CA PHE A 30 5.93 -3.69 6.90
C PHE A 30 5.34 -2.91 8.08
N ALA A 31 4.01 -2.85 8.17
CA ALA A 31 3.36 -2.29 9.35
C ALA A 31 3.21 -3.38 10.43
N PRO A 32 3.73 -3.17 11.66
CA PRO A 32 3.51 -4.12 12.76
C PRO A 32 2.03 -4.39 12.98
N VAL A 33 1.67 -5.64 13.26
CA VAL A 33 0.28 -6.03 13.49
C VAL A 33 -0.23 -5.42 14.78
N ASP A 34 -1.42 -4.81 14.74
CA ASP A 34 -2.06 -4.21 15.92
C ASP A 34 -2.37 -5.32 16.96
N PRO A 35 -2.00 -5.14 18.26
CA PRO A 35 -2.30 -6.10 19.30
C PRO A 35 -3.78 -6.49 19.41
N ARG A 36 -4.69 -5.55 19.09
CA ARG A 36 -6.13 -5.82 19.04
C ARG A 36 -6.49 -6.78 17.90
N VAL A 37 -5.77 -6.73 16.80
CA VAL A 37 -5.89 -7.67 15.68
C VAL A 37 -5.36 -9.05 16.09
N VAL A 38 -4.19 -9.12 16.71
CA VAL A 38 -3.59 -10.38 17.21
C VAL A 38 -4.57 -11.07 18.18
N ALA A 39 -5.18 -10.32 19.10
CA ALA A 39 -6.13 -10.85 20.07
C ALA A 39 -7.32 -11.56 19.44
N VAL A 40 -7.87 -11.04 18.33
CA VAL A 40 -9.01 -11.66 17.64
C VAL A 40 -8.60 -12.81 16.70
N MET A 41 -7.33 -12.87 16.28
CA MET A 41 -6.82 -14.00 15.48
C MET A 41 -6.56 -15.24 16.33
N ARG A 42 -6.14 -15.04 17.58
CA ARG A 42 -5.68 -16.12 18.49
C ARG A 42 -6.63 -17.31 18.60
N PRO A 43 -7.96 -17.16 18.84
CA PRO A 43 -8.87 -18.29 18.94
C PRO A 43 -8.88 -19.18 17.68
N PHE A 44 -8.74 -18.59 16.51
CA PHE A 44 -8.70 -19.31 15.23
C PHE A 44 -7.39 -20.08 15.00
N LEU A 45 -6.31 -19.67 15.65
CA LEU A 45 -5.01 -20.36 15.63
C LEU A 45 -4.93 -21.47 16.68
N GLU A 46 -5.63 -21.33 17.80
CA GLU A 46 -5.62 -22.24 18.95
C GLU A 46 -6.68 -23.39 18.83
N GLY A 47 -7.23 -23.62 17.64
CA GLY A 47 -8.13 -24.74 17.37
C GLY A 47 -9.64 -24.40 17.38
N GLY A 48 -10.00 -23.12 17.52
CA GLY A 48 -11.39 -22.64 17.49
C GLY A 48 -11.96 -22.39 16.09
N ALA A 49 -11.42 -23.03 15.04
CA ALA A 49 -11.85 -22.78 13.66
C ALA A 49 -12.39 -24.03 12.99
N GLY A 50 -13.59 -23.88 12.35
CA GLY A 50 -14.12 -24.84 11.38
C GLY A 50 -13.79 -24.42 9.94
N ASN A 51 -14.07 -25.30 8.99
CA ASN A 51 -14.03 -24.94 7.57
C ASN A 51 -15.30 -24.13 7.21
N PRO A 52 -15.21 -22.90 6.67
CA PRO A 52 -16.37 -22.08 6.31
C PRO A 52 -17.33 -22.74 5.32
N SER A 53 -16.88 -23.77 4.60
CA SER A 53 -17.71 -24.54 3.65
C SER A 53 -18.46 -25.71 4.31
N ALA A 54 -18.21 -26.01 5.59
CA ALA A 54 -18.86 -27.13 6.28
C ALA A 54 -20.22 -26.74 6.86
N SER A 55 -21.18 -27.69 6.86
CA SER A 55 -22.54 -27.44 7.31
C SER A 55 -22.77 -27.63 8.82
N HIS A 56 -21.77 -28.13 9.57
CA HIS A 56 -21.88 -28.29 11.03
C HIS A 56 -21.61 -26.96 11.75
N SER A 57 -21.92 -26.87 13.04
CA SER A 57 -21.87 -25.65 13.84
C SER A 57 -20.52 -24.86 13.71
N LEU A 58 -19.39 -25.56 13.83
CA LEU A 58 -18.07 -24.92 13.69
C LEU A 58 -17.84 -24.33 12.30
N GLY A 59 -18.35 -24.96 11.25
CA GLY A 59 -18.28 -24.41 9.89
C GLY A 59 -19.15 -23.16 9.73
N LEU A 60 -20.36 -23.17 10.29
CA LEU A 60 -21.25 -22.00 10.28
C LEU A 60 -20.67 -20.81 11.06
N GLU A 61 -20.03 -21.06 12.20
CA GLU A 61 -19.33 -20.03 12.98
C GLU A 61 -18.13 -19.45 12.20
N ALA A 62 -17.35 -20.31 11.55
CA ALA A 62 -16.26 -19.91 10.69
C ALA A 62 -16.75 -19.04 9.52
N LYS A 63 -17.86 -19.46 8.87
CA LYS A 63 -18.50 -18.69 7.80
C LYS A 63 -18.99 -17.33 8.28
N ALA A 64 -19.64 -17.27 9.44
CA ALA A 64 -20.09 -16.01 10.02
C ALA A 64 -18.92 -15.05 10.30
N SER A 65 -17.78 -15.58 10.75
CA SER A 65 -16.55 -14.80 10.97
C SER A 65 -15.95 -14.27 9.67
N LEU A 66 -15.92 -15.10 8.62
CA LEU A 66 -15.51 -14.73 7.27
C LEU A 66 -16.40 -13.62 6.70
N ASP A 67 -17.73 -13.79 6.78
CA ASP A 67 -18.70 -12.81 6.28
C ASP A 67 -18.64 -11.50 7.09
N GLY A 68 -18.39 -11.58 8.41
CA GLY A 68 -18.16 -10.43 9.26
C GLY A 68 -16.90 -9.62 8.85
N ALA A 69 -15.81 -10.30 8.53
CA ALA A 69 -14.61 -9.65 8.00
C ALA A 69 -14.88 -8.99 6.64
N ARG A 70 -15.58 -9.67 5.74
CA ARG A 70 -16.01 -9.18 4.43
C ARG A 70 -16.82 -7.89 4.55
N ALA A 71 -17.77 -7.84 5.47
CA ALA A 71 -18.57 -6.65 5.73
C ALA A 71 -17.73 -5.45 6.24
N LYS A 72 -16.68 -5.70 7.04
CA LYS A 72 -15.78 -4.64 7.53
C LYS A 72 -14.93 -4.06 6.40
N ILE A 73 -14.39 -4.92 5.52
CA ILE A 73 -13.65 -4.46 4.32
C ILE A 73 -14.57 -3.63 3.41
N ALA A 74 -15.78 -4.10 3.14
CA ALA A 74 -16.73 -3.37 2.32
C ALA A 74 -17.04 -1.98 2.88
N ARG A 75 -17.26 -1.86 4.20
CA ARG A 75 -17.48 -0.56 4.85
C ARG A 75 -16.28 0.38 4.75
N LEU A 76 -15.06 -0.14 4.84
CA LEU A 76 -13.83 0.67 4.72
C LEU A 76 -13.76 1.38 3.37
N VAL A 77 -14.20 0.72 2.30
CA VAL A 77 -14.09 1.23 0.92
C VAL A 77 -15.40 1.82 0.37
N GLY A 78 -16.47 1.83 1.18
CA GLY A 78 -17.80 2.31 0.74
C GLY A 78 -18.46 1.40 -0.29
N GLY A 79 -18.12 0.12 -0.29
CA GLY A 79 -18.66 -0.89 -1.21
C GLY A 79 -19.62 -1.88 -0.56
N THR A 80 -20.07 -2.88 -1.33
CA THR A 80 -20.92 -3.97 -0.84
C THR A 80 -20.09 -5.19 -0.42
N PRO A 81 -20.51 -5.95 0.60
CA PRO A 81 -19.82 -7.18 1.02
C PRO A 81 -19.70 -8.22 -0.10
N ALA A 82 -20.71 -8.35 -0.95
CA ALA A 82 -20.70 -9.28 -2.07
C ALA A 82 -19.59 -9.00 -3.11
N GLY A 83 -19.07 -7.78 -3.15
CA GLY A 83 -17.97 -7.43 -4.03
C GLY A 83 -16.59 -7.82 -3.48
N VAL A 84 -16.43 -8.15 -2.21
CA VAL A 84 -15.12 -8.46 -1.62
C VAL A 84 -14.72 -9.90 -1.94
N ILE A 85 -13.53 -10.10 -2.47
CA ILE A 85 -12.88 -11.39 -2.73
C ILE A 85 -11.57 -11.39 -1.93
N PHE A 86 -11.39 -12.32 -1.00
CA PHE A 86 -10.15 -12.45 -0.25
C PHE A 86 -9.06 -13.12 -1.07
N THR A 87 -7.85 -12.61 -0.94
CA THR A 87 -6.63 -13.08 -1.59
C THR A 87 -5.52 -13.25 -0.55
N ALA A 88 -4.38 -13.81 -0.93
CA ALA A 88 -3.23 -13.94 -0.02
C ALA A 88 -2.42 -12.63 0.10
N SER A 89 -2.58 -11.69 -0.82
CA SER A 89 -1.85 -10.42 -0.85
C SER A 89 -2.48 -9.44 -1.85
N ALA A 90 -2.10 -8.17 -1.78
CA ALA A 90 -2.44 -7.20 -2.82
C ALA A 90 -1.82 -7.55 -4.18
N THR A 91 -0.65 -8.20 -4.20
CA THR A 91 -0.05 -8.70 -5.45
C THR A 91 -0.98 -9.70 -6.14
N GLU A 92 -1.58 -10.65 -5.39
CA GLU A 92 -2.59 -11.57 -5.93
C GLU A 92 -3.84 -10.80 -6.39
N ALA A 93 -4.31 -9.82 -5.60
CA ALA A 93 -5.46 -8.99 -5.95
C ALA A 93 -5.23 -8.20 -7.26
N ASN A 94 -4.07 -7.55 -7.42
CA ASN A 94 -3.68 -6.84 -8.65
C ASN A 94 -3.63 -7.78 -9.86
N ASN A 95 -3.04 -8.96 -9.71
CA ASN A 95 -3.01 -9.96 -10.77
C ASN A 95 -4.43 -10.42 -11.15
N LEU A 96 -5.29 -10.69 -10.16
CA LEU A 96 -6.68 -11.08 -10.40
C LEU A 96 -7.47 -9.96 -11.09
N ALA A 97 -7.29 -8.71 -10.64
CA ALA A 97 -7.93 -7.55 -11.26
C ALA A 97 -7.53 -7.40 -12.74
N LEU A 98 -6.23 -7.41 -13.04
CA LEU A 98 -5.75 -7.16 -14.39
C LEU A 98 -5.93 -8.38 -15.31
N LYS A 99 -5.39 -9.53 -14.93
CA LYS A 99 -5.40 -10.74 -15.76
C LYS A 99 -6.76 -11.42 -15.80
N GLY A 100 -7.47 -11.45 -14.65
CA GLY A 100 -8.81 -12.00 -14.56
C GLY A 100 -9.82 -11.19 -15.37
N PHE A 101 -9.71 -9.85 -15.33
CA PHE A 101 -10.54 -8.97 -16.15
C PHE A 101 -10.20 -9.10 -17.64
N ALA A 102 -8.91 -9.01 -18.01
CA ALA A 102 -8.45 -9.13 -19.39
C ALA A 102 -8.90 -10.42 -20.07
N ALA A 103 -8.99 -11.53 -19.32
CA ALA A 103 -9.49 -12.82 -19.84
C ALA A 103 -10.98 -12.78 -20.22
N ARG A 104 -11.75 -11.77 -19.82
CA ARG A 104 -13.18 -11.60 -20.10
C ARG A 104 -13.50 -10.36 -20.92
N ALA A 105 -12.49 -9.51 -21.12
CA ALA A 105 -12.64 -8.26 -21.87
C ALA A 105 -12.76 -8.56 -23.39
N SER A 106 -13.53 -7.73 -24.08
CA SER A 106 -13.60 -7.73 -25.56
C SER A 106 -12.48 -6.90 -26.18
N GLY A 107 -12.14 -5.77 -25.54
CA GLY A 107 -11.03 -4.91 -25.96
C GLY A 107 -9.68 -5.47 -25.48
N ARG A 108 -8.61 -5.11 -26.18
CA ARG A 108 -7.24 -5.57 -25.91
C ARG A 108 -6.26 -4.44 -25.62
N HIS A 109 -6.76 -3.29 -25.24
CA HIS A 109 -5.94 -2.15 -24.83
C HIS A 109 -6.17 -1.83 -23.35
N LEU A 110 -5.06 -1.56 -22.62
CA LEU A 110 -5.05 -1.11 -21.24
C LEU A 110 -4.33 0.24 -21.14
N VAL A 111 -4.74 1.04 -20.16
CA VAL A 111 -4.04 2.28 -19.78
C VAL A 111 -3.60 2.16 -18.34
N THR A 112 -2.33 2.44 -18.05
CA THR A 112 -1.78 2.47 -16.69
C THR A 112 -0.74 3.57 -16.55
N SER A 113 -0.22 3.85 -15.33
CA SER A 113 0.83 4.85 -15.15
C SER A 113 2.22 4.23 -15.13
N VAL A 114 3.23 5.03 -15.43
CA VAL A 114 4.65 4.61 -15.34
C VAL A 114 5.12 4.43 -13.89
N VAL A 115 4.37 4.89 -12.89
CA VAL A 115 4.74 4.88 -11.46
C VAL A 115 3.98 3.83 -10.64
N GLU A 116 3.31 2.89 -11.30
CA GLU A 116 2.58 1.82 -10.63
C GLU A 116 3.51 0.88 -9.84
N HIS A 117 2.92 0.18 -8.86
CA HIS A 117 3.63 -0.92 -8.21
C HIS A 117 4.02 -2.01 -9.22
N VAL A 118 5.16 -2.65 -9.00
CA VAL A 118 5.70 -3.69 -9.92
C VAL A 118 4.73 -4.85 -10.18
N SER A 119 3.82 -5.18 -9.27
CA SER A 119 2.79 -6.20 -9.50
C SER A 119 1.77 -5.79 -10.58
N VAL A 120 1.51 -4.50 -10.76
CA VAL A 120 0.69 -3.95 -11.83
C VAL A 120 1.49 -3.91 -13.13
N LEU A 121 2.69 -3.31 -13.12
CA LEU A 121 3.55 -3.20 -14.31
C LEU A 121 3.90 -4.57 -14.90
N ASN A 122 4.28 -5.53 -14.06
CA ASN A 122 4.61 -6.88 -14.54
C ASN A 122 3.37 -7.64 -15.03
N SER A 123 2.18 -7.40 -14.45
CA SER A 123 0.94 -7.95 -14.98
C SER A 123 0.59 -7.36 -16.36
N CYS A 124 0.83 -6.07 -16.57
CA CYS A 124 0.68 -5.42 -17.87
C CYS A 124 1.67 -6.02 -18.90
N ARG A 125 2.96 -6.14 -18.56
CA ARG A 125 3.97 -6.76 -19.44
C ARG A 125 3.64 -8.20 -19.80
N GLU A 126 3.05 -8.95 -18.88
CA GLU A 126 2.59 -10.31 -19.16
C GLU A 126 1.36 -10.33 -20.09
N LEU A 127 0.48 -9.35 -19.99
CA LEU A 127 -0.65 -9.19 -20.92
C LEU A 127 -0.17 -8.77 -22.32
N GLU A 128 0.87 -7.93 -22.43
CA GLU A 128 1.50 -7.59 -23.73
C GLU A 128 1.99 -8.83 -24.45
N LYS A 129 2.62 -9.78 -23.75
CA LYS A 129 3.03 -11.08 -24.33
C LYS A 129 1.85 -11.92 -24.81
N ARG A 130 0.63 -11.64 -24.32
CA ARG A 130 -0.62 -12.29 -24.73
C ARG A 130 -1.41 -11.51 -25.78
N GLY A 131 -0.77 -10.50 -26.40
CA GLY A 131 -1.33 -9.73 -27.51
C GLY A 131 -2.24 -8.56 -27.07
N PHE A 132 -2.12 -8.10 -25.82
CA PHE A 132 -2.67 -6.82 -25.41
C PHE A 132 -1.71 -5.69 -25.75
N THR A 133 -2.24 -4.49 -25.93
CA THR A 133 -1.46 -3.25 -25.97
C THR A 133 -1.62 -2.49 -24.66
N VAL A 134 -0.56 -1.85 -24.16
CA VAL A 134 -0.59 -1.11 -22.92
C VAL A 134 -0.03 0.30 -23.13
N ALA A 135 -0.83 1.32 -22.79
CA ALA A 135 -0.37 2.70 -22.74
C ALA A 135 0.08 3.04 -21.32
N TYR A 136 1.34 3.40 -21.17
CA TYR A 136 1.94 3.83 -19.90
C TYR A 136 1.93 5.35 -19.84
N VAL A 137 1.01 5.93 -19.07
CA VAL A 137 0.83 7.38 -18.95
C VAL A 137 1.96 7.98 -18.09
N PRO A 138 2.63 9.03 -18.56
CA PRO A 138 3.64 9.73 -17.77
C PRO A 138 3.02 10.48 -16.59
N VAL A 139 3.89 10.93 -15.67
CA VAL A 139 3.54 11.73 -14.52
C VAL A 139 4.30 13.04 -14.53
N ASP A 140 3.87 14.01 -13.71
CA ASP A 140 4.61 15.25 -13.47
C ASP A 140 5.82 15.02 -12.53
N GLY A 141 6.57 16.10 -12.25
CA GLY A 141 7.74 16.07 -11.34
C GLY A 141 7.40 15.73 -9.89
N GLU A 142 6.12 15.73 -9.51
CA GLU A 142 5.62 15.28 -8.21
C GLU A 142 5.09 13.83 -8.26
N GLY A 143 5.15 13.17 -9.41
CA GLY A 143 4.67 11.80 -9.61
C GLY A 143 3.16 11.69 -9.74
N ARG A 144 2.47 12.78 -10.09
CA ARG A 144 1.01 12.80 -10.26
C ARG A 144 0.64 12.56 -11.71
N VAL A 145 -0.35 11.70 -11.91
CA VAL A 145 -0.98 11.46 -13.23
C VAL A 145 -1.87 12.64 -13.61
N ASP A 146 -1.73 13.13 -14.85
CA ASP A 146 -2.67 14.07 -15.45
C ASP A 146 -3.90 13.31 -15.99
N PRO A 147 -5.14 13.58 -15.48
CA PRO A 147 -6.34 12.97 -16.01
C PRO A 147 -6.54 13.18 -17.52
N ASP A 148 -6.11 14.32 -18.07
CA ASP A 148 -6.19 14.58 -19.51
C ASP A 148 -5.20 13.72 -20.30
N ALA A 149 -4.03 13.38 -19.72
CA ALA A 149 -3.12 12.41 -20.33
C ALA A 149 -3.74 11.01 -20.37
N VAL A 150 -4.46 10.60 -19.31
CA VAL A 150 -5.24 9.35 -19.32
C VAL A 150 -6.30 9.41 -20.41
N ALA A 151 -7.03 10.53 -20.55
CA ALA A 151 -8.04 10.70 -21.57
C ALA A 151 -7.50 10.57 -23.01
N ARG A 152 -6.31 11.10 -23.25
CA ARG A 152 -5.61 11.00 -24.56
C ARG A 152 -5.09 9.59 -24.87
N ALA A 153 -4.76 8.83 -23.84
CA ALA A 153 -4.27 7.45 -23.98
C ALA A 153 -5.38 6.44 -24.28
N ILE A 154 -6.64 6.78 -23.99
CA ILE A 154 -7.80 5.91 -24.22
C ILE A 154 -8.10 5.84 -25.73
N THR A 155 -8.32 4.60 -26.21
CA THR A 155 -8.76 4.27 -27.59
C THR A 155 -10.10 3.53 -27.53
N ASP A 156 -10.70 3.28 -28.68
CA ASP A 156 -11.95 2.49 -28.81
C ASP A 156 -11.77 1.03 -28.34
N ASP A 157 -10.54 0.52 -28.35
CA ASP A 157 -10.18 -0.84 -27.89
C ASP A 157 -9.82 -0.88 -26.39
N THR A 158 -9.88 0.26 -25.67
CA THR A 158 -9.52 0.30 -24.24
C THR A 158 -10.55 -0.44 -23.39
N ALA A 159 -10.11 -1.49 -22.72
CA ALA A 159 -10.93 -2.30 -21.83
C ALA A 159 -10.82 -1.90 -20.37
N LEU A 160 -9.62 -1.48 -19.93
CA LEU A 160 -9.30 -1.22 -18.52
C LEU A 160 -8.34 -0.04 -18.40
N VAL A 161 -8.62 0.82 -17.42
CA VAL A 161 -7.65 1.79 -16.87
C VAL A 161 -7.25 1.32 -15.47
N SER A 162 -5.96 1.32 -15.16
CA SER A 162 -5.42 0.92 -13.85
C SER A 162 -4.46 1.98 -13.32
N ILE A 163 -4.84 2.64 -12.22
CA ILE A 163 -4.03 3.69 -11.57
C ILE A 163 -3.98 3.42 -10.07
N GLN A 164 -2.76 3.44 -9.48
CA GLN A 164 -2.62 3.33 -8.03
C GLN A 164 -3.22 4.56 -7.33
N ALA A 165 -3.82 4.38 -6.15
CA ALA A 165 -4.40 5.50 -5.40
C ALA A 165 -3.33 6.41 -4.78
N ALA A 166 -2.19 5.84 -4.41
CA ALA A 166 -1.03 6.60 -3.94
C ALA A 166 0.26 5.80 -4.11
N SER A 167 1.36 6.50 -4.34
CA SER A 167 2.70 5.90 -4.47
C SER A 167 3.28 5.53 -3.11
N GLY A 168 3.66 4.27 -2.94
CA GLY A 168 4.40 3.79 -1.76
C GLY A 168 5.87 4.24 -1.72
N GLU A 169 6.43 4.75 -2.83
CA GLU A 169 7.83 5.18 -2.91
C GLU A 169 8.04 6.68 -2.65
N ILE A 170 7.11 7.52 -3.11
CA ILE A 170 7.23 8.98 -3.01
C ILE A 170 6.04 9.64 -2.30
N GLY A 171 5.05 8.85 -1.88
CA GLY A 171 3.91 9.30 -1.09
C GLY A 171 2.85 10.08 -1.87
N THR A 172 2.97 10.24 -3.17
CA THR A 172 2.04 11.04 -4.00
C THR A 172 0.66 10.41 -4.06
N VAL A 173 -0.38 11.18 -3.71
CA VAL A 173 -1.79 10.78 -3.84
C VAL A 173 -2.29 11.13 -5.23
N GLN A 174 -2.88 10.15 -5.92
CA GLN A 174 -3.36 10.29 -7.30
C GLN A 174 -4.79 10.86 -7.38
N PRO A 175 -5.15 11.53 -8.47
CA PRO A 175 -6.47 12.16 -8.67
C PRO A 175 -7.55 11.12 -9.07
N ILE A 176 -7.73 10.07 -8.25
CA ILE A 176 -8.55 8.89 -8.57
C ILE A 176 -10.01 9.25 -8.92
N ALA A 177 -10.61 10.19 -8.17
CA ALA A 177 -11.99 10.61 -8.46
C ALA A 177 -12.14 11.30 -9.82
N ALA A 178 -11.13 12.07 -10.27
CA ALA A 178 -11.15 12.71 -11.58
C ALA A 178 -11.00 11.67 -12.71
N VAL A 179 -10.02 10.76 -12.57
CA VAL A 179 -9.80 9.66 -13.52
C VAL A 179 -11.03 8.75 -13.57
N GLY A 180 -11.60 8.37 -12.42
CA GLY A 180 -12.78 7.49 -12.37
C GLY A 180 -14.01 8.07 -13.06
N ARG A 181 -14.31 9.37 -12.90
CA ARG A 181 -15.40 10.03 -13.63
C ARG A 181 -15.18 10.01 -15.13
N LEU A 182 -13.96 10.28 -15.58
CA LEU A 182 -13.57 10.28 -16.99
C LEU A 182 -13.74 8.88 -17.60
N VAL A 183 -13.25 7.85 -16.94
CA VAL A 183 -13.26 6.45 -17.40
C VAL A 183 -14.69 5.91 -17.45
N ARG A 184 -15.50 6.18 -16.39
CA ARG A 184 -16.91 5.80 -16.35
C ARG A 184 -17.74 6.43 -17.47
N GLY A 185 -17.49 7.70 -17.80
CA GLY A 185 -18.14 8.39 -18.90
C GLY A 185 -17.91 7.75 -20.27
N ARG A 186 -16.93 6.88 -20.39
CA ARG A 186 -16.57 6.13 -21.61
C ARG A 186 -16.94 4.65 -21.55
N GLY A 187 -17.54 4.18 -20.45
CA GLY A 187 -17.92 2.77 -20.27
C GLY A 187 -16.75 1.81 -20.10
N ILE A 188 -15.56 2.31 -19.70
CA ILE A 188 -14.34 1.55 -19.50
C ILE A 188 -14.25 1.14 -18.02
N ALA A 189 -13.75 -0.06 -17.74
CA ALA A 189 -13.53 -0.51 -16.36
C ALA A 189 -12.36 0.24 -15.70
N PHE A 190 -12.47 0.50 -14.38
CA PHE A 190 -11.47 1.20 -13.61
C PHE A 190 -10.95 0.35 -12.44
N HIS A 191 -9.67 -0.02 -12.51
CA HIS A 191 -8.94 -0.67 -11.42
C HIS A 191 -8.11 0.36 -10.66
N VAL A 192 -8.12 0.23 -9.32
CA VAL A 192 -7.30 1.05 -8.43
C VAL A 192 -6.51 0.14 -7.48
N ASP A 193 -5.19 0.22 -7.53
CA ASP A 193 -4.34 -0.30 -6.46
C ASP A 193 -4.39 0.71 -5.29
N ALA A 194 -5.11 0.34 -4.23
CA ALA A 194 -5.35 1.22 -3.09
C ALA A 194 -4.46 0.92 -1.87
N VAL A 195 -3.45 0.07 -2.02
CA VAL A 195 -2.59 -0.41 -0.93
C VAL A 195 -2.00 0.75 -0.14
N GLY A 196 -1.36 1.71 -0.79
CA GLY A 196 -0.75 2.86 -0.12
C GLY A 196 -1.76 3.84 0.49
N ALA A 197 -3.00 3.87 0.00
CA ALA A 197 -3.98 4.92 0.30
C ALA A 197 -5.01 4.52 1.36
N VAL A 198 -5.52 3.28 1.27
CA VAL A 198 -6.62 2.81 2.12
C VAL A 198 -6.25 2.87 3.60
N GLY A 199 -7.19 3.36 4.40
CA GLY A 199 -6.99 3.59 5.84
C GLY A 199 -6.20 4.84 6.20
N ARG A 200 -5.63 5.56 5.20
CA ARG A 200 -4.82 6.77 5.36
C ARG A 200 -5.46 8.00 4.73
N VAL A 201 -6.01 7.84 3.53
CA VAL A 201 -6.79 8.89 2.85
C VAL A 201 -8.22 8.40 2.60
N GLY A 202 -9.16 9.32 2.42
CA GLY A 202 -10.55 8.97 2.09
C GLY A 202 -10.62 8.41 0.69
N LEU A 203 -11.18 7.20 0.56
CA LEU A 203 -11.43 6.56 -0.72
C LEU A 203 -12.78 5.83 -0.66
N SER A 204 -13.66 6.11 -1.63
CA SER A 204 -14.94 5.46 -1.78
C SER A 204 -15.05 4.91 -3.20
N VAL A 205 -15.40 3.63 -3.33
CA VAL A 205 -15.53 2.97 -4.64
C VAL A 205 -16.64 3.59 -5.49
N ASP A 206 -17.68 4.14 -4.87
CA ASP A 206 -18.78 4.78 -5.59
C ASP A 206 -18.45 6.21 -6.00
N GLU A 207 -17.93 7.03 -5.09
CA GLU A 207 -17.54 8.42 -5.36
C GLU A 207 -16.41 8.50 -6.40
N CYS A 208 -15.50 7.54 -6.38
CA CYS A 208 -14.37 7.45 -7.31
C CYS A 208 -14.66 6.61 -8.56
N ALA A 209 -15.90 6.09 -8.70
CA ALA A 209 -16.31 5.30 -9.87
C ALA A 209 -15.43 4.06 -10.13
N ILE A 210 -14.93 3.42 -9.08
CA ILE A 210 -14.00 2.28 -9.13
C ILE A 210 -14.78 0.99 -9.39
N ASP A 211 -14.28 0.12 -10.26
CA ASP A 211 -14.87 -1.19 -10.55
C ASP A 211 -14.08 -2.33 -9.90
N LEU A 212 -12.77 -2.16 -9.72
CA LEU A 212 -11.84 -3.11 -9.13
C LEU A 212 -10.92 -2.37 -8.16
N LEU A 213 -10.85 -2.80 -6.90
CA LEU A 213 -10.00 -2.15 -5.89
C LEU A 213 -9.16 -3.18 -5.15
N SER A 214 -7.84 -3.08 -5.24
CA SER A 214 -6.90 -3.98 -4.55
C SER A 214 -6.49 -3.44 -3.19
N LEU A 215 -6.42 -4.33 -2.18
CA LEU A 215 -6.15 -4.04 -0.77
C LEU A 215 -5.13 -5.01 -0.19
N SER A 216 -4.34 -4.54 0.78
CA SER A 216 -3.44 -5.34 1.61
C SER A 216 -3.84 -5.26 3.08
N SER A 217 -3.75 -6.37 3.78
CA SER A 217 -3.93 -6.43 5.23
C SER A 217 -2.79 -5.75 5.98
N ASN A 218 -1.55 -6.00 5.55
CA ASN A 218 -0.33 -5.50 6.18
C ASN A 218 -0.34 -3.97 6.30
N ASP A 219 -0.75 -3.27 5.27
CA ASP A 219 -0.79 -1.79 5.24
C ASP A 219 -1.83 -1.18 6.19
N LEU A 220 -2.76 -1.99 6.68
CA LEU A 220 -3.77 -1.64 7.67
C LEU A 220 -3.40 -2.04 9.11
N HIS A 221 -2.16 -2.42 9.39
CA HIS A 221 -1.75 -3.05 10.65
C HIS A 221 -2.43 -4.42 10.90
N GLY A 222 -2.84 -5.10 9.85
CA GLY A 222 -3.33 -6.46 9.88
C GLY A 222 -2.21 -7.48 9.62
N PRO A 223 -2.52 -8.79 9.67
CA PRO A 223 -1.54 -9.84 9.44
C PRO A 223 -1.09 -9.90 7.98
N PRO A 224 0.17 -10.27 7.69
CA PRO A 224 0.58 -10.66 6.36
C PRO A 224 -0.17 -11.95 5.93
N GLY A 225 -0.18 -12.25 4.63
CA GLY A 225 -0.87 -13.44 4.09
C GLY A 225 -2.37 -13.26 3.88
N ALA A 226 -2.88 -12.02 3.97
CA ALA A 226 -4.23 -11.64 3.56
C ALA A 226 -4.22 -10.35 2.74
N GLY A 227 -5.04 -10.34 1.72
CA GLY A 227 -5.39 -9.20 0.89
C GLY A 227 -6.84 -9.32 0.42
N ALA A 228 -7.31 -8.35 -0.32
CA ALA A 228 -8.64 -8.42 -0.92
C ALA A 228 -8.69 -7.67 -2.26
N LEU A 229 -9.52 -8.17 -3.15
CA LEU A 229 -10.02 -7.44 -4.31
C LEU A 229 -11.49 -7.12 -4.07
N TRP A 230 -11.86 -5.83 -4.07
CA TRP A 230 -13.25 -5.47 -4.18
C TRP A 230 -13.61 -5.33 -5.67
N VAL A 231 -14.71 -5.96 -6.05
CA VAL A 231 -15.21 -6.05 -7.43
C VAL A 231 -16.60 -5.45 -7.46
N ARG A 232 -16.85 -4.49 -8.35
CA ARG A 232 -18.19 -3.93 -8.56
C ARG A 232 -19.12 -5.03 -9.09
N PRO A 233 -20.37 -5.13 -8.56
CA PRO A 233 -21.36 -6.05 -9.12
C PRO A 233 -21.46 -5.93 -10.64
N GLN A 234 -21.55 -7.07 -11.33
CA GLN A 234 -21.60 -7.22 -12.80
C GLN A 234 -20.24 -7.11 -13.52
N THR A 235 -19.15 -6.71 -12.86
CA THR A 235 -17.81 -6.78 -13.45
C THR A 235 -17.40 -8.24 -13.63
N LYS A 236 -17.08 -8.63 -14.86
CA LYS A 236 -16.76 -10.02 -15.19
C LYS A 236 -15.26 -10.30 -14.98
N LEU A 237 -14.97 -11.33 -14.21
CA LEU A 237 -13.61 -11.81 -13.98
C LEU A 237 -13.50 -13.30 -14.28
N SER A 238 -12.31 -13.74 -14.69
CA SER A 238 -11.90 -15.15 -14.65
C SER A 238 -11.01 -15.40 -13.44
N PRO A 239 -11.19 -16.51 -12.71
CA PRO A 239 -10.29 -16.85 -11.61
C PRO A 239 -8.87 -17.12 -12.14
N LEU A 240 -7.86 -16.77 -11.32
CA LEU A 240 -6.48 -17.16 -11.57
C LEU A 240 -6.14 -18.50 -10.91
N ILE A 241 -6.71 -18.73 -9.73
CA ILE A 241 -6.54 -19.97 -8.96
C ILE A 241 -7.86 -20.72 -9.05
N VAL A 242 -7.85 -21.82 -9.79
CA VAL A 242 -9.04 -22.65 -10.05
C VAL A 242 -9.10 -23.83 -9.10
N GLY A 243 -10.33 -24.28 -8.73
CA GLY A 243 -10.56 -25.38 -7.79
C GLY A 243 -11.99 -25.39 -7.28
N GLY A 244 -12.18 -25.37 -5.95
CA GLY A 244 -13.50 -25.29 -5.31
C GLY A 244 -14.18 -23.93 -5.49
N ALA A 245 -15.40 -23.82 -4.99
CA ALA A 245 -16.24 -22.63 -5.13
C ALA A 245 -15.99 -21.54 -4.04
N GLN A 246 -14.88 -21.61 -3.31
CA GLN A 246 -14.52 -20.58 -2.34
C GLN A 246 -14.45 -19.22 -3.00
N GLU A 247 -14.66 -18.17 -2.21
CA GLU A 247 -14.67 -16.78 -2.69
C GLU A 247 -15.51 -16.61 -3.98
N GLN A 248 -16.70 -17.19 -3.97
CA GLN A 248 -17.67 -17.12 -5.09
C GLN A 248 -17.12 -17.70 -6.41
N GLY A 249 -16.13 -18.60 -6.34
CA GLY A 249 -15.47 -19.21 -7.50
C GLY A 249 -14.34 -18.35 -8.11
N PHE A 250 -14.07 -17.15 -7.57
CA PHE A 250 -12.99 -16.30 -8.06
C PHE A 250 -11.61 -16.61 -7.46
N ARG A 251 -11.58 -17.30 -6.31
CA ARG A 251 -10.33 -17.70 -5.67
C ARG A 251 -10.53 -18.99 -4.89
N ALA A 252 -10.13 -20.09 -5.49
CA ALA A 252 -10.26 -21.43 -4.89
C ALA A 252 -9.24 -21.67 -3.77
N GLY A 253 -9.52 -22.69 -2.96
CA GLY A 253 -8.71 -23.07 -1.80
C GLY A 253 -9.30 -22.57 -0.48
N THR A 254 -9.10 -23.37 0.59
CA THR A 254 -9.58 -23.01 1.93
C THR A 254 -9.07 -21.64 2.35
N GLU A 255 -9.97 -20.82 2.86
CA GLU A 255 -9.68 -19.47 3.29
C GLU A 255 -8.75 -19.44 4.51
N ASN A 256 -7.78 -18.55 4.53
CA ASN A 256 -6.94 -18.30 5.70
C ASN A 256 -7.74 -17.49 6.74
N LEU A 257 -8.67 -18.20 7.41
CA LEU A 257 -9.65 -17.59 8.30
C LEU A 257 -9.01 -16.71 9.38
N PRO A 258 -7.92 -17.11 10.09
CA PRO A 258 -7.28 -16.25 11.07
C PRO A 258 -6.81 -14.91 10.47
N ALA A 259 -6.16 -14.95 9.31
CA ALA A 259 -5.63 -13.75 8.66
C ALA A 259 -6.76 -12.87 8.09
N VAL A 260 -7.80 -13.46 7.54
CA VAL A 260 -8.98 -12.76 7.02
C VAL A 260 -9.74 -12.04 8.13
N VAL A 261 -9.96 -12.70 9.27
CA VAL A 261 -10.61 -12.09 10.45
C VAL A 261 -9.73 -10.94 10.99
N GLY A 262 -8.42 -11.16 11.06
CA GLY A 262 -7.45 -10.12 11.42
C GLY A 262 -7.52 -8.92 10.48
N MET A 263 -7.52 -9.13 9.17
CA MET A 263 -7.68 -8.07 8.16
C MET A 263 -8.99 -7.29 8.35
N GLY A 264 -10.10 -7.99 8.63
CA GLY A 264 -11.39 -7.36 8.89
C GLY A 264 -11.37 -6.42 10.10
N VAL A 265 -10.69 -6.81 11.19
CA VAL A 265 -10.53 -5.95 12.37
C VAL A 265 -9.59 -4.78 12.08
N ALA A 266 -8.48 -5.02 11.40
CA ALA A 266 -7.56 -3.97 10.98
C ALA A 266 -8.27 -2.91 10.11
N ALA A 267 -9.12 -3.35 9.18
CA ALA A 267 -9.91 -2.47 8.33
C ALA A 267 -10.89 -1.59 9.14
N GLU A 268 -11.56 -2.16 10.13
CA GLU A 268 -12.48 -1.39 11.00
C GLU A 268 -11.73 -0.36 11.85
N LEU A 269 -10.59 -0.74 12.44
CA LEU A 269 -9.74 0.17 13.19
C LEU A 269 -9.24 1.32 12.30
N ALA A 270 -8.74 0.99 11.11
CA ALA A 270 -8.28 1.99 10.14
C ALA A 270 -9.42 2.95 9.74
N ARG A 271 -10.64 2.43 9.52
CA ARG A 271 -11.81 3.26 9.18
C ARG A 271 -12.18 4.25 10.29
N VAL A 272 -12.21 3.78 11.55
CA VAL A 272 -12.64 4.58 12.70
C VAL A 272 -11.58 5.60 13.10
N GLU A 273 -10.32 5.21 13.09
CA GLU A 273 -9.21 6.03 13.58
C GLU A 273 -8.56 6.91 12.49
N ARG A 274 -8.91 6.73 11.21
CA ARG A 274 -8.28 7.40 10.06
C ARG A 274 -8.08 8.90 10.25
N ALA A 275 -9.11 9.63 10.60
CA ALA A 275 -9.06 11.10 10.63
C ALA A 275 -8.03 11.59 11.67
N THR A 276 -8.06 11.02 12.88
CA THR A 276 -7.15 11.39 13.97
C THR A 276 -5.72 10.97 13.67
N GLU A 277 -5.53 9.71 13.23
CA GLU A 277 -4.19 9.20 12.92
C GLU A 277 -3.56 9.91 11.72
N SER A 278 -4.32 10.16 10.65
CA SER A 278 -3.78 10.87 9.48
C SER A 278 -3.34 12.29 9.83
N ALA A 279 -4.07 13.00 10.66
CA ALA A 279 -3.68 14.35 11.12
C ALA A 279 -2.38 14.30 11.95
N ARG A 280 -2.31 13.36 12.91
CA ARG A 280 -1.13 13.16 13.76
C ARG A 280 0.12 12.80 12.93
N LEU A 281 -0.02 11.83 12.02
CA LEU A 281 1.07 11.38 11.16
C LEU A 281 1.53 12.45 10.18
N ALA A 282 0.61 13.27 9.65
CA ALA A 282 0.97 14.39 8.79
C ALA A 282 1.85 15.42 9.50
N THR A 283 1.55 15.70 10.79
CA THR A 283 2.40 16.60 11.61
C THR A 283 3.81 16.03 11.80
N LEU A 284 3.94 14.73 12.09
CA LEU A 284 5.25 14.08 12.24
C LEU A 284 6.02 14.03 10.92
N ARG A 285 5.33 13.72 9.82
CA ARG A 285 5.89 13.74 8.46
C ARG A 285 6.43 15.11 8.08
N ASP A 286 5.63 16.17 8.27
CA ASP A 286 6.05 17.52 7.87
C ASP A 286 7.22 17.99 8.72
N ARG A 287 7.21 17.74 10.05
CA ARG A 287 8.38 17.99 10.92
C ARG A 287 9.64 17.30 10.41
N LEU A 288 9.53 16.03 10.01
CA LEU A 288 10.67 15.26 9.50
C LEU A 288 11.19 15.82 8.17
N LEU A 289 10.31 16.09 7.21
CA LEU A 289 10.69 16.65 5.90
C LEU A 289 11.33 18.02 6.03
N ASP A 290 10.74 18.91 6.83
CA ASP A 290 11.26 20.27 7.03
C ASP A 290 12.61 20.23 7.75
N GLY A 291 12.74 19.40 8.78
CA GLY A 291 14.00 19.22 9.51
C GLY A 291 15.12 18.64 8.65
N ILE A 292 14.85 17.65 7.81
CA ILE A 292 15.85 17.09 6.89
C ILE A 292 16.33 18.15 5.90
N VAL A 293 15.41 18.87 5.24
CA VAL A 293 15.76 19.90 4.26
C VAL A 293 16.54 21.06 4.92
N ALA A 294 16.23 21.39 6.17
CA ALA A 294 16.93 22.45 6.89
C ALA A 294 18.35 22.07 7.35
N THR A 295 18.61 20.77 7.61
CA THR A 295 19.85 20.32 8.27
C THR A 295 20.77 19.49 7.37
N VAL A 296 20.26 18.93 6.28
CA VAL A 296 21.03 18.13 5.32
C VAL A 296 21.17 18.91 4.03
N ALA A 297 22.39 19.40 3.73
CA ALA A 297 22.66 20.16 2.51
C ALA A 297 22.24 19.37 1.26
N ASP A 298 21.65 20.08 0.28
CA ASP A 298 21.17 19.57 -1.01
C ASP A 298 20.10 18.47 -0.93
N ALA A 299 19.57 18.18 0.26
CA ALA A 299 18.43 17.26 0.39
C ALA A 299 17.19 17.85 -0.29
N ARG A 300 16.52 17.03 -1.09
CA ARG A 300 15.31 17.42 -1.82
C ARG A 300 14.17 16.46 -1.52
N VAL A 301 12.98 16.99 -1.24
CA VAL A 301 11.77 16.18 -1.08
C VAL A 301 11.35 15.63 -2.43
N THR A 302 11.02 14.34 -2.50
CA THR A 302 10.42 13.71 -3.68
C THR A 302 8.89 13.66 -3.53
N GLY A 303 8.16 13.90 -4.61
CA GLY A 303 6.70 14.03 -4.59
C GLY A 303 6.18 15.33 -3.93
N PRO A 304 4.85 15.52 -3.83
CA PRO A 304 4.22 16.73 -3.35
C PRO A 304 4.39 16.95 -1.84
N ARG A 305 4.03 18.14 -1.36
CA ARG A 305 3.85 18.45 0.07
C ARG A 305 2.37 18.58 0.42
N GLY A 306 2.06 18.61 1.70
CA GLY A 306 0.70 18.85 2.22
C GLY A 306 -0.30 17.75 1.85
N ALA A 307 -1.51 18.12 1.45
CA ALA A 307 -2.63 17.21 1.19
C ALA A 307 -2.44 16.31 -0.04
N GLY A 308 -1.52 16.65 -0.95
CA GLY A 308 -1.18 15.82 -2.11
C GLY A 308 -0.32 14.60 -1.76
N ARG A 309 0.12 14.48 -0.50
CA ARG A 309 1.00 13.43 0.01
C ARG A 309 0.31 12.57 1.05
N LEU A 310 0.63 11.28 1.07
CA LEU A 310 0.25 10.36 2.14
C LEU A 310 0.68 10.92 3.51
N PRO A 311 -0.18 10.86 4.53
CA PRO A 311 0.08 11.49 5.82
C PRO A 311 1.29 10.93 6.57
N HIS A 312 1.67 9.70 6.30
CA HIS A 312 2.72 8.96 7.00
C HIS A 312 4.05 8.88 6.24
N HIS A 313 4.15 9.45 5.03
CA HIS A 313 5.23 9.16 4.09
C HIS A 313 6.16 10.36 3.89
N ALA A 314 7.41 10.25 4.33
CA ALA A 314 8.48 11.22 4.12
C ALA A 314 9.57 10.60 3.24
N SER A 315 9.70 11.06 1.99
CA SER A 315 10.75 10.63 1.07
C SER A 315 11.58 11.81 0.59
N VAL A 316 12.89 11.61 0.54
CA VAL A 316 13.88 12.61 0.12
C VAL A 316 14.95 11.94 -0.74
N VAL A 317 15.61 12.73 -1.57
CA VAL A 317 16.90 12.35 -2.20
C VAL A 317 18.00 13.21 -1.62
N VAL A 318 19.13 12.57 -1.30
CA VAL A 318 20.33 13.21 -0.72
C VAL A 318 21.50 12.95 -1.67
N PRO A 319 21.83 13.89 -2.56
CA PRO A 319 22.95 13.72 -3.49
C PRO A 319 24.29 13.51 -2.78
N GLY A 320 25.20 12.76 -3.42
CA GLY A 320 26.55 12.52 -2.93
C GLY A 320 26.68 11.46 -1.85
N VAL A 321 25.60 10.67 -1.59
CA VAL A 321 25.64 9.49 -0.73
C VAL A 321 24.90 8.33 -1.40
N LYS A 322 25.22 7.09 -1.00
CA LYS A 322 24.43 5.90 -1.34
C LYS A 322 23.45 5.60 -0.22
N ALA A 323 22.19 5.41 -0.57
CA ALA A 323 21.13 5.11 0.40
C ALA A 323 21.47 3.96 1.33
N ASP A 324 21.98 2.84 0.80
CA ASP A 324 22.34 1.66 1.58
C ASP A 324 23.36 1.98 2.68
N ALA A 325 24.38 2.81 2.38
CA ALA A 325 25.37 3.22 3.36
C ALA A 325 24.76 4.11 4.47
N VAL A 326 23.84 5.01 4.11
CA VAL A 326 23.12 5.83 5.08
C VAL A 326 22.21 4.96 5.95
N LEU A 327 21.43 4.07 5.35
CA LEU A 327 20.48 3.19 6.06
C LEU A 327 21.20 2.23 7.01
N MET A 328 22.35 1.68 6.60
CA MET A 328 23.17 0.83 7.47
C MET A 328 23.70 1.60 8.70
N ASP A 329 24.15 2.85 8.50
CA ASP A 329 24.64 3.68 9.63
C ASP A 329 23.48 4.10 10.55
N LEU A 330 22.31 4.38 10.01
CA LEU A 330 21.10 4.66 10.80
C LEU A 330 20.66 3.43 11.61
N ASP A 331 20.67 2.22 11.02
CA ASP A 331 20.29 0.98 11.72
C ASP A 331 21.25 0.66 12.88
N LEU A 332 22.56 0.85 12.69
CA LEU A 332 23.57 0.74 13.77
C LEU A 332 23.31 1.71 14.94
N ARG A 333 22.57 2.80 14.69
CA ARG A 333 22.16 3.79 15.69
C ARG A 333 20.74 3.60 16.18
N GLY A 334 20.11 2.48 15.81
CA GLY A 334 18.76 2.13 16.24
C GLY A 334 17.61 2.78 15.43
N ILE A 335 17.88 3.27 14.21
CA ILE A 335 16.86 3.84 13.33
C ILE A 335 16.69 2.95 12.10
N ALA A 336 15.52 2.30 11.97
CA ALA A 336 15.17 1.48 10.84
C ALA A 336 14.34 2.31 9.83
N ALA A 337 14.83 2.41 8.59
CA ALA A 337 14.19 3.09 7.47
C ALA A 337 14.51 2.37 6.16
N SER A 338 13.97 2.82 5.02
CA SER A 338 14.20 2.21 3.71
C SER A 338 14.63 3.22 2.64
N SER A 339 14.99 2.71 1.47
CA SER A 339 15.25 3.55 0.28
C SER A 339 13.97 3.87 -0.53
N GLY A 340 12.81 3.38 -0.09
CA GLY A 340 11.55 3.50 -0.83
C GLY A 340 11.39 2.49 -1.97
N SER A 341 12.47 1.89 -2.45
CA SER A 341 12.48 0.94 -3.57
C SER A 341 12.98 -0.46 -3.17
N ALA A 342 12.46 -1.00 -2.06
CA ALA A 342 12.87 -2.32 -1.55
C ALA A 342 12.79 -3.44 -2.62
N CYS A 343 11.85 -3.35 -3.56
CA CYS A 343 11.73 -4.32 -4.67
C CYS A 343 12.81 -4.16 -5.75
N SER A 344 13.32 -2.95 -6.00
CA SER A 344 14.42 -2.72 -6.95
C SER A 344 15.80 -2.87 -6.32
N ALA A 345 15.93 -2.80 -4.99
CA ALA A 345 17.17 -3.09 -4.28
C ALA A 345 17.68 -4.52 -4.55
N LEU A 346 16.78 -5.48 -4.79
CA LEU A 346 17.13 -6.86 -5.17
C LEU A 346 17.67 -6.99 -6.60
N THR A 347 17.37 -6.08 -7.50
CA THR A 347 17.80 -6.11 -8.92
C THR A 347 18.97 -5.17 -9.19
N GLY A 348 19.35 -4.31 -8.25
CA GLY A 348 20.41 -3.30 -8.45
C GLY A 348 20.03 -2.18 -9.42
N GLU A 349 18.78 -2.09 -9.87
CA GLU A 349 18.30 -1.06 -10.77
C GLU A 349 17.78 0.17 -9.99
N ALA A 350 18.00 1.35 -10.55
CA ALA A 350 17.42 2.59 -10.01
C ALA A 350 15.88 2.54 -10.11
N SER A 351 15.19 3.07 -9.08
CA SER A 351 13.73 3.12 -9.03
C SER A 351 13.13 3.72 -10.30
N HIS A 352 12.17 3.00 -10.90
CA HIS A 352 11.41 3.48 -12.06
C HIS A 352 10.56 4.71 -11.69
N VAL A 353 10.08 4.80 -10.43
CA VAL A 353 9.31 5.94 -9.93
C VAL A 353 10.18 7.19 -9.84
N LEU A 354 11.39 7.07 -9.28
CA LEU A 354 12.32 8.20 -9.19
C LEU A 354 12.75 8.70 -10.58
N ARG A 355 13.01 7.78 -11.51
CA ARG A 355 13.31 8.14 -12.91
C ARG A 355 12.13 8.87 -13.56
N ALA A 356 10.90 8.41 -13.31
CA ALA A 356 9.70 9.01 -13.88
C ALA A 356 9.47 10.47 -13.43
N ILE A 357 9.95 10.85 -12.24
CA ILE A 357 9.87 12.22 -11.72
C ILE A 357 11.12 13.04 -12.00
N GLY A 358 12.03 12.56 -12.84
CA GLY A 358 13.26 13.27 -13.22
C GLY A 358 14.38 13.20 -12.17
N CYS A 359 14.32 12.26 -11.22
CA CYS A 359 15.44 11.95 -10.32
C CYS A 359 16.23 10.78 -10.91
N ASP A 360 17.38 11.06 -11.50
CA ASP A 360 18.28 10.10 -12.13
C ASP A 360 19.69 10.12 -11.55
N GLY A 361 20.53 9.18 -11.97
CA GLY A 361 21.94 9.10 -11.58
C GLY A 361 22.16 9.11 -10.07
N SER A 362 23.14 9.88 -9.61
CA SER A 362 23.55 9.96 -8.20
C SER A 362 22.46 10.50 -7.26
N ALA A 363 21.46 11.23 -7.77
CA ALA A 363 20.35 11.69 -6.97
C ALA A 363 19.43 10.52 -6.56
N ALA A 364 19.16 9.60 -7.49
CA ALA A 364 18.34 8.43 -7.20
C ALA A 364 19.05 7.45 -6.26
N GLU A 365 20.38 7.34 -6.33
CA GLU A 365 21.18 6.49 -5.44
C GLU A 365 21.08 6.92 -3.95
N GLY A 366 20.83 8.20 -3.68
CA GLY A 366 20.66 8.76 -2.34
C GLY A 366 19.22 8.83 -1.86
N SER A 367 18.31 8.01 -2.39
CA SER A 367 16.90 8.02 -1.99
C SER A 367 16.71 7.44 -0.60
N LEU A 368 16.06 8.20 0.28
CA LEU A 368 15.70 7.78 1.64
C LEU A 368 14.18 7.92 1.82
N CYS A 369 13.56 6.89 2.37
CA CYS A 369 12.15 6.84 2.67
C CYS A 369 11.96 6.54 4.15
N PHE A 370 11.29 7.43 4.85
CA PHE A 370 10.89 7.28 6.24
C PHE A 370 9.36 7.24 6.28
N THR A 371 8.82 6.15 6.77
CA THR A 371 7.37 6.03 6.92
C THR A 371 6.99 5.81 8.36
N THR A 372 6.10 6.68 8.85
CA THR A 372 5.62 6.69 10.22
C THR A 372 4.36 5.85 10.38
N GLY A 373 4.03 5.45 11.60
CA GLY A 373 2.83 4.67 11.86
C GLY A 373 2.28 4.88 13.25
N ARG A 374 1.37 3.99 13.65
CA ARG A 374 0.62 4.07 14.91
C ARG A 374 1.46 4.39 16.14
N TRP A 375 2.63 3.79 16.27
CA TRP A 375 3.48 3.93 17.45
C TRP A 375 4.65 4.91 17.28
N THR A 376 4.74 5.58 16.13
CA THR A 376 5.77 6.59 15.92
C THR A 376 5.55 7.80 16.80
N THR A 377 6.59 8.23 17.50
CA THR A 377 6.61 9.36 18.43
C THR A 377 7.39 10.56 17.86
N ALA A 378 7.17 11.75 18.42
CA ALA A 378 7.95 12.93 18.07
C ALA A 378 9.44 12.76 18.42
N ALA A 379 9.76 12.07 19.53
CA ALA A 379 11.14 11.81 19.93
C ALA A 379 11.90 10.92 18.93
N GLU A 380 11.21 9.98 18.26
CA GLU A 380 11.82 9.17 17.20
C GLU A 380 12.11 10.01 15.94
N ILE A 381 11.26 10.99 15.63
CA ILE A 381 11.53 11.96 14.55
C ILE A 381 12.73 12.84 14.90
N ASP A 382 12.80 13.34 16.14
CA ASP A 382 13.92 14.16 16.60
C ASP A 382 15.25 13.38 16.54
N ALA A 383 15.26 12.11 16.94
CA ALA A 383 16.44 11.25 16.84
C ALA A 383 16.95 11.13 15.39
N VAL A 384 16.07 11.07 14.40
CA VAL A 384 16.50 11.07 12.97
C VAL A 384 17.14 12.42 12.62
N LEU A 385 16.51 13.53 13.01
CA LEU A 385 17.00 14.87 12.70
C LEU A 385 18.33 15.18 13.36
N ASP A 386 18.59 14.65 14.54
CA ASP A 386 19.87 14.78 15.24
C ASP A 386 21.00 13.96 14.61
N ILE A 387 20.67 12.77 14.10
CA ILE A 387 21.67 11.78 13.63
C ILE A 387 21.99 11.93 12.13
N LEU A 388 20.98 12.10 11.29
CA LEU A 388 21.10 12.04 9.82
C LEU A 388 22.12 13.03 9.25
N PRO A 389 22.20 14.32 9.69
CA PRO A 389 23.18 15.28 9.14
C PRO A 389 24.62 14.85 9.33
N ALA A 390 24.96 14.29 10.51
CA ALA A 390 26.30 13.82 10.80
C ALA A 390 26.66 12.56 9.97
N VAL A 391 25.71 11.65 9.77
CA VAL A 391 25.87 10.46 8.92
C VAL A 391 26.15 10.88 7.48
N VAL A 392 25.33 11.77 6.90
CA VAL A 392 25.51 12.25 5.52
C VAL A 392 26.84 12.96 5.35
N THR A 393 27.19 13.86 6.27
CA THR A 393 28.48 14.60 6.23
C THR A 393 29.67 13.64 6.26
N ARG A 394 29.62 12.61 7.10
CA ARG A 394 30.67 11.60 7.21
C ARG A 394 30.80 10.81 5.90
N LEU A 395 29.69 10.34 5.34
CA LEU A 395 29.68 9.50 4.14
C LEU A 395 30.14 10.30 2.90
N ARG A 396 29.76 11.58 2.75
CA ARG A 396 30.27 12.45 1.70
C ARG A 396 31.78 12.64 1.75
N ARG A 397 32.35 12.83 2.95
CA ARG A 397 33.81 12.91 3.11
C ARG A 397 34.52 11.61 2.69
N LEU A 398 33.93 10.47 2.99
CA LEU A 398 34.50 9.17 2.60
C LEU A 398 34.41 8.91 1.10
N ALA A 399 33.40 9.46 0.44
CA ALA A 399 33.23 9.39 -1.02
C ALA A 399 34.12 10.38 -1.79
N GLY A 400 34.83 11.31 -1.11
CA GLY A 400 35.66 12.31 -1.74
C GLY A 400 34.86 13.50 -2.32
N ALA A 401 33.65 13.69 -1.85
CA ALA A 401 32.72 14.74 -2.26
C ALA A 401 32.71 15.93 -1.27
#